data_608d914515f0ac17a338031b79183fd7
#
_entry.id   608d914515f0ac17a338031b79183fd7
#
_cell.length_a   1.000
_cell.length_b   1.000
_cell.length_c   1.000
_cell.angle_alpha   90.00
_cell.angle_beta   90.00
_cell.angle_gamma   90.00
#
_symmetry.space_group_name_H-M   'P 1'
#
loop_
_entity.id
_entity.type
_entity.pdbx_description
1 polymer ?
#
loop_
_entity_poly.entity_id
_entity_poly.type
_entity_poly.pdbx_seq_one_letter_code
_entity_poly.pdbx_strand_id
1 'polypeptide(L)'
;KPVDDFIVRITENKPTEPQTWRVLLDKEFSAKLKIIKQDDETKKSVLIPGTEFKIYDLDHEKYVEQVTTYPTTVAHISYFTDTDGYLILPQNLKIGHYRIEEVTAPDGYTINKNYVEIQVDTNTLYQTDPVSGDVIIEVVYENHPVKGKLTVQKKGEVLSTYKNDFKYEVQNLSGAVYEVYAAEDIYTADFQKDDTGKRILEYAKGAKVAELTTDESGKADLDNLPLGEYKVVEKTAPEGFVLNEEEQKISFVYADQDTPVISQSAEFINDRQKVEVSVVKKDAENEKGLSGAEFGLYAKEDIKAGDKVLVKADELLTKAVTGEDGKTVF
;
A
#
# COMPACT_ATOMS: atom_id res chain seq x y z
N LYS A 1 -19.31 -13.84 42.90
CA LYS A 1 -20.66 -14.18 43.40
C LYS A 1 -20.61 -14.02 44.90
N PRO A 2 -21.51 -13.24 45.54
CA PRO A 2 -21.55 -13.13 46.99
C PRO A 2 -21.66 -14.53 47.59
N VAL A 3 -20.90 -14.78 48.64
CA VAL A 3 -21.06 -16.01 49.43
C VAL A 3 -22.38 -15.90 50.18
N ASP A 4 -23.20 -16.95 50.12
CA ASP A 4 -24.46 -16.99 50.86
C ASP A 4 -24.21 -16.80 52.39
N ASP A 5 -25.04 -16.03 53.01
CA ASP A 5 -24.97 -15.82 54.45
C ASP A 5 -24.95 -17.17 55.15
N PHE A 6 -24.09 -17.34 56.13
CA PHE A 6 -24.05 -18.52 56.95
C PHE A 6 -24.27 -18.18 58.43
N ILE A 7 -25.05 -19.02 59.07
CA ILE A 7 -25.39 -18.82 60.47
C ILE A 7 -24.44 -19.68 61.31
N VAL A 8 -23.67 -19.03 62.18
CA VAL A 8 -22.86 -19.70 63.17
C VAL A 8 -23.63 -19.78 64.48
N ARG A 9 -23.92 -20.98 64.91
CA ARG A 9 -24.57 -21.22 66.23
C ARG A 9 -23.46 -21.50 67.27
N ILE A 10 -23.30 -20.55 68.18
CA ILE A 10 -22.43 -20.72 69.34
C ILE A 10 -23.18 -21.50 70.40
N THR A 11 -22.80 -22.70 70.76
CA THR A 11 -23.32 -23.49 71.87
C THR A 11 -22.39 -23.36 73.07
N GLU A 12 -22.88 -23.70 74.28
CA GLU A 12 -22.04 -23.62 75.46
C GLU A 12 -20.66 -24.22 75.29
N ASN A 13 -19.66 -23.47 75.72
CA ASN A 13 -18.24 -23.83 75.57
C ASN A 13 -17.89 -25.01 76.43
N LYS A 14 -17.50 -26.12 75.82
CA LYS A 14 -16.83 -27.24 76.47
C LYS A 14 -15.33 -26.99 76.50
N PRO A 15 -14.68 -26.85 77.64
CA PRO A 15 -13.27 -26.44 77.75
C PRO A 15 -12.28 -27.35 77.02
N THR A 16 -12.70 -28.54 76.61
CA THR A 16 -11.86 -29.57 75.96
C THR A 16 -12.05 -29.71 74.45
N GLU A 17 -12.99 -28.94 73.86
CA GLU A 17 -13.25 -29.02 72.40
C GLU A 17 -12.96 -27.67 71.75
N PRO A 18 -11.92 -27.60 70.92
CA PRO A 18 -11.61 -26.38 70.19
C PRO A 18 -12.73 -26.08 69.18
N GLN A 19 -13.21 -24.84 69.17
CA GLN A 19 -14.12 -24.37 68.13
C GLN A 19 -13.30 -23.89 66.93
N THR A 20 -13.55 -24.49 65.78
CA THR A 20 -12.87 -24.11 64.55
C THR A 20 -13.77 -23.18 63.76
N TRP A 21 -13.29 -21.97 63.51
CA TRP A 21 -13.93 -21.00 62.64
C TRP A 21 -13.36 -21.13 61.26
N ARG A 22 -14.20 -21.18 60.21
CA ARG A 22 -13.80 -21.13 58.83
C ARG A 22 -14.15 -19.73 58.30
N VAL A 23 -13.14 -18.92 58.04
CA VAL A 23 -13.32 -17.64 57.39
C VAL A 23 -13.31 -17.89 55.92
N LEU A 24 -14.39 -17.55 55.21
CA LEU A 24 -14.44 -17.54 53.77
C LEU A 24 -14.08 -16.12 53.31
N LEU A 25 -13.09 -16.01 52.48
CA LEU A 25 -12.65 -14.75 51.92
C LEU A 25 -13.09 -14.70 50.45
N ASP A 26 -13.95 -13.74 50.12
CA ASP A 26 -14.24 -13.43 48.74
C ASP A 26 -13.15 -12.57 48.19
N LYS A 27 -12.67 -12.92 47.00
CA LYS A 27 -11.77 -12.07 46.23
C LYS A 27 -12.60 -11.26 45.25
N GLU A 28 -12.43 -9.94 45.26
CA GLU A 28 -13.05 -9.07 44.28
C GLU A 28 -12.63 -9.53 42.87
N PHE A 29 -13.60 -9.58 41.93
CA PHE A 29 -13.32 -9.93 40.56
C PHE A 29 -12.37 -8.89 39.95
N SER A 30 -11.35 -9.38 39.27
CA SER A 30 -10.43 -8.54 38.51
C SER A 30 -9.83 -9.38 37.39
N ALA A 31 -9.48 -8.76 36.29
CA ALA A 31 -8.95 -9.43 35.10
C ALA A 31 -7.78 -8.68 34.49
N LYS A 32 -6.83 -9.41 33.92
CA LYS A 32 -5.84 -8.82 33.03
C LYS A 32 -6.51 -8.47 31.70
N LEU A 33 -6.08 -7.37 31.09
CA LEU A 33 -6.44 -7.01 29.73
C LEU A 33 -5.30 -7.43 28.82
N LYS A 34 -5.65 -8.20 27.78
CA LYS A 34 -4.77 -8.50 26.63
C LYS A 34 -5.31 -7.80 25.41
N ILE A 35 -4.47 -6.99 24.75
CA ILE A 35 -4.79 -6.32 23.50
C ILE A 35 -4.00 -6.98 22.38
N ILE A 36 -4.70 -7.53 21.40
CA ILE A 36 -4.11 -8.19 20.23
C ILE A 36 -4.16 -7.19 19.06
N LYS A 37 -3.00 -6.86 18.53
CA LYS A 37 -2.90 -6.02 17.33
C LYS A 37 -3.13 -6.85 16.10
N GLN A 38 -4.07 -6.45 15.25
CA GLN A 38 -4.47 -7.22 14.07
C GLN A 38 -4.47 -6.35 12.81
N ASP A 39 -4.05 -6.92 11.70
CA ASP A 39 -4.20 -6.37 10.36
C ASP A 39 -5.66 -6.55 9.91
N ASP A 40 -6.31 -5.48 9.45
CA ASP A 40 -7.73 -5.52 9.11
C ASP A 40 -8.03 -6.20 7.76
N GLU A 41 -7.03 -6.39 6.91
CA GLU A 41 -7.15 -7.12 5.64
C GLU A 41 -6.92 -8.62 5.82
N THR A 42 -5.82 -8.99 6.46
CA THR A 42 -5.41 -10.40 6.60
C THR A 42 -6.04 -11.09 7.80
N LYS A 43 -6.54 -10.32 8.78
CA LYS A 43 -7.04 -10.77 10.07
C LYS A 43 -6.01 -11.55 10.90
N LYS A 44 -4.73 -11.32 10.62
CA LYS A 44 -3.61 -11.87 11.37
C LYS A 44 -3.02 -10.85 12.34
N SER A 45 -2.36 -11.34 13.38
CA SER A 45 -1.66 -10.46 14.31
C SER A 45 -0.55 -9.69 13.60
N VAL A 46 -0.36 -8.41 13.93
CA VAL A 46 0.75 -7.59 13.44
C VAL A 46 1.96 -7.82 14.34
N LEU A 47 2.99 -8.49 13.83
CA LEU A 47 4.18 -8.89 14.61
C LEU A 47 5.24 -7.78 14.68
N ILE A 48 4.80 -6.51 14.66
CA ILE A 48 5.63 -5.32 14.82
C ILE A 48 5.45 -4.83 16.25
N PRO A 49 6.50 -4.81 17.09
CA PRO A 49 6.40 -4.34 18.46
C PRO A 49 6.31 -2.81 18.52
N GLY A 50 5.81 -2.31 19.64
CA GLY A 50 5.85 -0.88 19.94
C GLY A 50 4.57 -0.11 19.63
N THR A 51 3.46 -0.76 19.22
CA THR A 51 2.16 -0.10 19.19
C THR A 51 1.80 0.35 20.58
N GLU A 52 1.56 1.66 20.75
CA GLU A 52 1.28 2.28 22.05
C GLU A 52 -0.21 2.38 22.28
N PHE A 53 -0.62 1.92 23.48
CA PHE A 53 -1.99 2.03 23.97
C PHE A 53 -2.03 2.77 25.30
N LYS A 54 -3.13 3.49 25.53
CA LYS A 54 -3.55 4.01 26.85
C LYS A 54 -4.91 3.46 27.21
N ILE A 55 -5.10 3.23 28.49
CA ILE A 55 -6.37 2.74 29.05
C ILE A 55 -6.94 3.86 29.91
N TYR A 56 -8.15 4.29 29.59
CA TYR A 56 -8.86 5.32 30.35
C TYR A 56 -9.94 4.70 31.19
N ASP A 57 -9.91 4.94 32.48
CA ASP A 57 -10.93 4.53 33.45
C ASP A 57 -12.09 5.54 33.40
N LEU A 58 -13.22 5.12 32.83
CA LEU A 58 -14.40 5.97 32.62
C LEU A 58 -15.12 6.28 33.91
N ASP A 59 -15.05 5.40 34.92
CA ASP A 59 -15.73 5.57 36.21
C ASP A 59 -14.98 6.57 37.10
N HIS A 60 -13.67 6.68 36.94
CA HIS A 60 -12.80 7.58 37.73
C HIS A 60 -12.20 8.73 36.94
N GLU A 61 -12.53 8.87 35.66
CA GLU A 61 -12.12 9.96 34.77
C GLU A 61 -10.58 10.17 34.70
N LYS A 62 -9.80 9.06 34.63
CA LYS A 62 -8.34 9.11 34.60
C LYS A 62 -7.74 7.96 33.82
N TYR A 63 -6.52 8.14 33.33
CA TYR A 63 -5.74 7.05 32.76
C TYR A 63 -5.32 6.04 33.83
N VAL A 64 -5.37 4.77 33.46
CA VAL A 64 -4.90 3.67 34.31
C VAL A 64 -3.38 3.74 34.41
N GLU A 65 -2.89 3.87 35.65
CA GLU A 65 -1.47 3.76 35.97
C GLU A 65 -1.22 2.44 36.68
N GLN A 66 -0.25 1.65 36.19
CA GLN A 66 0.16 0.41 36.80
C GLN A 66 1.66 0.42 37.11
N VAL A 67 2.04 -0.18 38.22
CA VAL A 67 3.43 -0.16 38.70
C VAL A 67 4.03 -1.55 38.63
N THR A 68 5.16 -1.66 37.96
CA THR A 68 6.03 -2.86 38.03
C THR A 68 7.14 -2.61 39.04
N THR A 69 7.52 -3.63 39.81
CA THR A 69 8.49 -3.49 40.90
C THR A 69 9.84 -4.18 40.62
N TYR A 70 9.91 -4.97 39.57
CA TYR A 70 11.12 -5.70 39.18
C TYR A 70 11.48 -5.43 37.71
N PRO A 71 12.75 -5.26 37.36
CA PRO A 71 13.96 -5.15 38.22
C PRO A 71 14.03 -3.82 39.01
N THR A 72 13.27 -2.81 38.61
CA THR A 72 13.13 -1.52 39.28
C THR A 72 11.68 -1.12 39.33
N THR A 73 11.31 -0.23 40.26
CA THR A 73 9.95 0.30 40.32
C THR A 73 9.72 1.28 39.19
N VAL A 74 8.76 0.98 38.30
CA VAL A 74 8.38 1.82 37.15
C VAL A 74 6.85 1.97 37.12
N ALA A 75 6.39 3.19 36.99
CA ALA A 75 4.97 3.50 36.74
C ALA A 75 4.72 3.57 35.23
N HIS A 76 3.69 2.88 34.79
CA HIS A 76 3.28 2.79 33.39
C HIS A 76 1.91 3.41 33.19
N ILE A 77 1.82 4.41 32.31
CA ILE A 77 0.55 4.98 31.82
C ILE A 77 0.34 4.70 30.34
N SER A 78 1.35 4.15 29.68
CA SER A 78 1.34 3.67 28.30
C SER A 78 1.81 2.23 28.27
N TYR A 79 1.19 1.43 27.38
CA TYR A 79 1.41 0.01 27.26
C TYR A 79 1.72 -0.31 25.80
N PHE A 80 2.70 -1.18 25.54
CA PHE A 80 3.24 -1.42 24.21
C PHE A 80 3.10 -2.89 23.82
N THR A 81 2.78 -3.14 22.54
CA THR A 81 2.79 -4.50 22.00
C THR A 81 4.21 -5.05 21.90
N ASP A 82 4.33 -6.35 22.03
CA ASP A 82 5.57 -7.12 21.84
C ASP A 82 5.73 -7.64 20.39
N THR A 83 6.72 -8.48 20.18
CA THR A 83 7.02 -9.13 18.88
C THR A 83 6.01 -10.20 18.47
N ASP A 84 5.12 -10.62 19.37
CA ASP A 84 4.04 -11.57 19.11
C ASP A 84 2.73 -10.85 18.73
N GLY A 85 2.77 -9.50 18.67
CA GLY A 85 1.67 -8.66 18.22
C GLY A 85 0.58 -8.43 19.26
N TYR A 86 0.89 -8.59 20.54
CA TYR A 86 -0.05 -8.28 21.63
C TYR A 86 0.66 -7.62 22.81
N LEU A 87 -0.13 -7.08 23.72
CA LEU A 87 0.29 -6.71 25.06
C LEU A 87 -0.63 -7.33 26.10
N ILE A 88 -0.09 -7.57 27.30
CA ILE A 88 -0.89 -7.93 28.49
C ILE A 88 -0.54 -6.92 29.57
N LEU A 89 -1.58 -6.32 30.19
CA LEU A 89 -1.36 -5.39 31.30
C LEU A 89 -0.61 -6.07 32.45
N PRO A 90 0.37 -5.38 33.07
CA PRO A 90 1.13 -5.95 34.20
C PRO A 90 0.26 -6.35 35.39
N GLN A 91 -0.81 -5.57 35.65
CA GLN A 91 -1.71 -5.78 36.77
C GLN A 91 -3.15 -5.95 36.28
N ASN A 92 -3.99 -6.57 37.11
CA ASN A 92 -5.41 -6.71 36.83
C ASN A 92 -6.12 -5.35 36.86
N LEU A 93 -7.08 -5.17 35.93
CA LEU A 93 -8.11 -4.16 36.04
C LEU A 93 -9.16 -4.62 37.05
N LYS A 94 -9.67 -3.69 37.85
CA LYS A 94 -10.81 -3.91 38.76
C LYS A 94 -12.12 -3.89 37.98
N ILE A 95 -13.22 -4.23 38.67
CA ILE A 95 -14.57 -4.02 38.13
C ILE A 95 -14.72 -2.55 37.77
N GLY A 96 -15.19 -2.27 36.53
CA GLY A 96 -15.35 -0.92 36.02
C GLY A 96 -15.49 -0.86 34.51
N HIS A 97 -15.66 0.37 34.00
CA HIS A 97 -15.74 0.67 32.58
C HIS A 97 -14.46 1.31 32.11
N TYR A 98 -13.90 0.80 31.02
CA TYR A 98 -12.61 1.24 30.50
C TYR A 98 -12.69 1.50 29.01
N ARG A 99 -11.93 2.50 28.55
CA ARG A 99 -11.72 2.83 27.14
C ARG A 99 -10.28 2.58 26.75
N ILE A 100 -10.07 1.84 25.68
CA ILE A 100 -8.78 1.55 25.11
C ILE A 100 -8.54 2.51 23.96
N GLU A 101 -7.42 3.23 23.97
CA GLU A 101 -7.03 4.22 22.98
C GLU A 101 -5.68 3.82 22.39
N GLU A 102 -5.58 3.75 21.04
CA GLU A 102 -4.31 3.65 20.36
C GLU A 102 -3.68 5.05 20.27
N VAL A 103 -2.41 5.18 20.65
CA VAL A 103 -1.65 6.44 20.62
C VAL A 103 -0.69 6.45 19.44
N THR A 104 -0.02 5.32 19.21
CA THR A 104 0.91 5.13 18.10
C THR A 104 0.61 3.80 17.42
N ALA A 105 0.39 3.85 16.10
CA ALA A 105 0.21 2.66 15.27
C ALA A 105 1.55 1.97 14.97
N PRO A 106 1.56 0.69 14.58
CA PRO A 106 2.77 0.05 14.07
C PRO A 106 3.25 0.73 12.79
N ASP A 107 4.55 0.75 12.54
CA ASP A 107 5.11 1.25 11.28
C ASP A 107 4.48 0.52 10.08
N GLY A 108 4.11 1.27 9.06
CA GLY A 108 3.42 0.73 7.88
C GLY A 108 1.90 0.66 8.00
N TYR A 109 1.33 1.10 9.12
CA TYR A 109 -0.11 1.12 9.37
C TYR A 109 -0.64 2.52 9.68
N THR A 110 -1.92 2.72 9.37
CA THR A 110 -2.64 3.92 9.83
C THR A 110 -3.13 3.73 11.25
N ILE A 111 -3.16 4.84 12.02
CA ILE A 111 -3.73 4.81 13.37
C ILE A 111 -5.24 4.60 13.33
N ASN A 112 -5.74 3.72 14.19
CA ASN A 112 -7.17 3.58 14.40
C ASN A 112 -7.62 4.54 15.51
N LYS A 113 -8.23 5.65 15.12
CA LYS A 113 -8.73 6.69 16.06
C LYS A 113 -10.02 6.32 16.78
N ASN A 114 -10.63 5.19 16.43
CA ASN A 114 -11.77 4.65 17.17
C ASN A 114 -11.26 3.97 18.43
N TYR A 115 -11.82 4.32 19.55
CA TYR A 115 -11.52 3.63 20.80
C TYR A 115 -12.48 2.46 21.03
N VAL A 116 -12.03 1.49 21.81
CA VAL A 116 -12.81 0.33 22.21
C VAL A 116 -13.17 0.48 23.69
N GLU A 117 -14.46 0.41 24.00
CA GLU A 117 -14.93 0.40 25.39
C GLU A 117 -15.16 -1.05 25.86
N ILE A 118 -14.72 -1.34 27.06
CA ILE A 118 -14.89 -2.63 27.71
C ILE A 118 -15.47 -2.43 29.10
N GLN A 119 -16.25 -3.42 29.54
CA GLN A 119 -16.71 -3.53 30.91
C GLN A 119 -15.98 -4.72 31.56
N VAL A 120 -15.37 -4.49 32.70
CA VAL A 120 -14.75 -5.55 33.51
C VAL A 120 -15.73 -5.90 34.63
N ASP A 121 -16.38 -7.05 34.53
CA ASP A 121 -17.28 -7.59 35.56
C ASP A 121 -17.36 -9.12 35.48
N THR A 122 -18.15 -9.74 36.31
CA THR A 122 -18.32 -11.20 36.36
C THR A 122 -19.06 -11.79 35.15
N ASN A 123 -19.68 -10.94 34.31
CA ASN A 123 -20.44 -11.35 33.12
C ASN A 123 -19.64 -11.16 31.84
N THR A 124 -18.48 -10.46 31.91
CA THR A 124 -17.59 -10.24 30.79
C THR A 124 -17.00 -11.57 30.30
N LEU A 125 -16.91 -11.76 28.98
CA LEU A 125 -16.22 -12.93 28.40
C LEU A 125 -14.75 -12.86 28.74
N TYR A 126 -14.21 -13.93 29.30
CA TYR A 126 -12.81 -14.04 29.64
C TYR A 126 -12.28 -15.46 29.39
N GLN A 127 -10.97 -15.53 29.25
CA GLN A 127 -10.23 -16.79 29.25
C GLN A 127 -9.49 -16.94 30.59
N THR A 128 -9.21 -18.17 30.96
CA THR A 128 -8.35 -18.45 32.12
C THR A 128 -7.03 -18.98 31.62
N ASP A 129 -5.95 -18.31 31.96
CA ASP A 129 -4.61 -18.79 31.65
C ASP A 129 -4.37 -20.13 32.36
N PRO A 130 -4.05 -21.21 31.63
CA PRO A 130 -3.96 -22.54 32.21
C PRO A 130 -2.75 -22.72 33.14
N VAL A 131 -1.77 -21.82 33.05
CA VAL A 131 -0.51 -21.90 33.83
C VAL A 131 -0.62 -21.01 35.07
N SER A 132 -0.98 -19.75 34.91
CA SER A 132 -1.06 -18.80 36.04
C SER A 132 -2.41 -18.80 36.74
N GLY A 133 -3.47 -19.26 36.09
CA GLY A 133 -4.84 -19.16 36.57
C GLY A 133 -5.41 -17.75 36.47
N ASP A 134 -4.72 -16.83 35.82
CA ASP A 134 -5.18 -15.45 35.63
C ASP A 134 -6.42 -15.40 34.74
N VAL A 135 -7.35 -14.52 35.08
CA VAL A 135 -8.49 -14.17 34.25
C VAL A 135 -8.03 -13.14 33.23
N ILE A 136 -8.23 -13.42 31.94
CA ILE A 136 -7.76 -12.57 30.83
C ILE A 136 -8.99 -12.17 29.99
N ILE A 137 -9.19 -10.87 29.80
CA ILE A 137 -10.09 -10.29 28.81
C ILE A 137 -9.28 -9.96 27.57
N GLU A 138 -9.66 -10.52 26.43
CA GLU A 138 -8.99 -10.27 25.16
C GLU A 138 -9.75 -9.25 24.34
N VAL A 139 -9.03 -8.28 23.76
CA VAL A 139 -9.54 -7.26 22.83
C VAL A 139 -8.70 -7.29 21.58
N VAL A 140 -9.35 -7.40 20.42
CA VAL A 140 -8.69 -7.26 19.12
C VAL A 140 -8.79 -5.81 18.68
N TYR A 141 -7.66 -5.23 18.30
CA TYR A 141 -7.56 -3.85 17.82
C TYR A 141 -6.96 -3.83 16.41
N GLU A 142 -7.78 -3.45 15.41
CA GLU A 142 -7.43 -3.56 14.00
C GLU A 142 -6.88 -2.25 13.45
N ASN A 143 -5.85 -2.33 12.58
CA ASN A 143 -5.36 -1.21 11.79
C ASN A 143 -5.28 -1.59 10.32
N HIS A 144 -5.42 -0.57 9.45
CA HIS A 144 -5.30 -0.72 8.02
C HIS A 144 -3.85 -0.49 7.55
N PRO A 145 -3.25 -1.37 6.74
CA PRO A 145 -1.91 -1.17 6.21
C PRO A 145 -1.90 0.01 5.23
N VAL A 146 -0.85 0.83 5.30
CA VAL A 146 -0.61 1.92 4.34
C VAL A 146 -0.31 1.34 2.97
N LYS A 147 -0.94 1.88 1.93
CA LYS A 147 -0.83 1.39 0.55
C LYS A 147 -0.20 2.43 -0.38
N GLY A 148 0.40 1.93 -1.47
CA GLY A 148 0.85 2.73 -2.59
C GLY A 148 -0.22 2.89 -3.66
N LYS A 149 -0.25 4.06 -4.28
CA LYS A 149 -0.99 4.36 -5.52
C LYS A 149 -0.01 4.84 -6.58
N LEU A 150 0.06 4.13 -7.71
CA LEU A 150 0.85 4.49 -8.87
C LEU A 150 -0.05 5.07 -9.96
N THR A 151 0.31 6.24 -10.50
CA THR A 151 -0.27 6.79 -11.73
C THR A 151 0.79 6.82 -12.82
N VAL A 152 0.57 6.12 -13.91
CA VAL A 152 1.41 6.20 -15.12
C VAL A 152 0.77 7.21 -16.08
N GLN A 153 1.57 8.17 -16.56
CA GLN A 153 1.17 9.18 -17.56
C GLN A 153 1.94 8.98 -18.85
N LYS A 154 1.24 8.80 -19.96
CA LYS A 154 1.81 8.66 -21.30
C LYS A 154 1.61 9.91 -22.13
N LYS A 155 2.70 10.36 -22.79
CA LYS A 155 2.71 11.48 -23.71
C LYS A 155 3.52 11.17 -24.98
N GLY A 156 3.30 11.94 -26.04
CA GLY A 156 4.11 11.88 -27.27
C GLY A 156 3.74 12.99 -28.25
N GLU A 157 4.54 13.11 -29.31
CA GLU A 157 4.35 14.13 -30.36
C GLU A 157 3.22 13.72 -31.29
N VAL A 158 2.08 14.41 -31.24
CA VAL A 158 0.92 14.21 -32.13
C VAL A 158 0.89 15.32 -33.17
N LEU A 159 0.57 14.95 -34.41
CA LEU A 159 0.40 15.92 -35.50
C LEU A 159 -0.71 16.93 -35.16
N SER A 160 -0.38 18.24 -35.20
CA SER A 160 -1.32 19.33 -34.86
C SER A 160 -1.74 20.15 -36.03
N THR A 161 -0.79 20.58 -36.88
CA THR A 161 -1.06 21.46 -38.03
C THR A 161 -0.14 21.17 -39.21
N TYR A 162 -0.57 21.64 -40.42
CA TYR A 162 0.22 21.64 -41.64
C TYR A 162 0.11 22.99 -42.34
N LYS A 163 1.25 23.63 -42.60
CA LYS A 163 1.39 24.84 -43.42
C LYS A 163 2.73 24.78 -44.14
N ASN A 164 2.87 24.07 -45.22
CA ASN A 164 4.12 23.76 -45.92
C ASN A 164 5.06 22.80 -45.16
N ASP A 165 4.79 22.56 -43.86
CA ASP A 165 5.55 21.65 -43.01
C ASP A 165 4.61 21.11 -41.89
N PHE A 166 4.80 19.88 -41.48
CA PHE A 166 4.06 19.25 -40.40
C PHE A 166 4.54 19.79 -39.05
N LYS A 167 3.61 20.20 -38.20
CA LYS A 167 3.86 20.61 -36.82
C LYS A 167 3.27 19.61 -35.86
N TYR A 168 4.01 19.32 -34.83
CA TYR A 168 3.65 18.35 -33.80
C TYR A 168 3.59 19.04 -32.44
N GLU A 169 2.73 18.55 -31.57
CA GLU A 169 2.58 19.00 -30.19
C GLU A 169 2.55 17.79 -29.27
N VAL A 170 3.15 17.93 -28.08
CA VAL A 170 3.11 16.89 -27.07
C VAL A 170 1.72 16.80 -26.47
N GLN A 171 1.07 15.66 -26.62
CA GLN A 171 -0.25 15.37 -26.11
C GLN A 171 -0.25 14.03 -25.32
N ASN A 172 -1.31 13.82 -24.54
CA ASN A 172 -1.54 12.56 -23.86
C ASN A 172 -1.88 11.46 -24.87
N LEU A 173 -1.40 10.25 -24.60
CA LEU A 173 -1.57 9.11 -25.51
C LEU A 173 -2.27 7.94 -24.79
N SER A 174 -3.35 7.43 -25.39
CA SER A 174 -4.02 6.22 -24.97
C SER A 174 -3.37 4.97 -25.59
N GLY A 175 -3.66 3.78 -25.03
CA GLY A 175 -3.29 2.50 -25.60
C GLY A 175 -1.84 2.07 -25.37
N ALA A 176 -1.03 2.82 -24.62
CA ALA A 176 0.27 2.33 -24.15
C ALA A 176 0.08 1.26 -23.08
N VAL A 177 0.81 0.14 -23.23
CA VAL A 177 0.78 -0.96 -22.24
C VAL A 177 2.05 -0.94 -21.41
N TYR A 178 1.88 -0.99 -20.09
CA TYR A 178 2.96 -1.00 -19.11
C TYR A 178 2.93 -2.28 -18.27
N GLU A 179 4.09 -2.75 -17.89
CA GLU A 179 4.25 -3.79 -16.87
C GLU A 179 4.91 -3.20 -15.64
N VAL A 180 4.35 -3.55 -14.47
CA VAL A 180 4.87 -3.17 -13.15
C VAL A 180 5.48 -4.40 -12.51
N TYR A 181 6.71 -4.29 -12.04
CA TYR A 181 7.45 -5.37 -11.39
C TYR A 181 7.92 -4.94 -10.00
N ALA A 182 8.01 -5.89 -9.08
CA ALA A 182 8.71 -5.69 -7.82
C ALA A 182 10.23 -5.49 -8.07
N ALA A 183 10.81 -4.38 -7.61
CA ALA A 183 12.24 -4.10 -7.77
C ALA A 183 13.10 -4.72 -6.64
N GLU A 184 12.44 -5.13 -5.55
CA GLU A 184 13.01 -5.83 -4.40
C GLU A 184 12.06 -6.93 -3.92
N ASP A 185 12.45 -7.70 -2.91
CA ASP A 185 11.56 -8.60 -2.20
C ASP A 185 10.59 -7.78 -1.33
N ILE A 186 9.30 -7.84 -1.62
CA ILE A 186 8.25 -7.12 -0.90
C ILE A 186 7.53 -8.11 0.01
N TYR A 187 7.45 -7.79 1.30
CA TYR A 187 6.90 -8.65 2.34
C TYR A 187 5.51 -8.18 2.78
N THR A 188 4.74 -9.10 3.38
CA THR A 188 3.46 -8.75 4.00
C THR A 188 3.65 -7.69 5.10
N ALA A 189 2.71 -6.74 5.20
CA ALA A 189 2.79 -5.61 6.13
C ALA A 189 2.79 -6.08 7.60
N ASP A 190 2.09 -7.17 7.91
CA ASP A 190 1.89 -7.74 9.24
C ASP A 190 3.12 -8.43 9.85
N PHE A 191 4.23 -8.49 9.12
CA PHE A 191 5.47 -9.15 9.52
C PHE A 191 5.34 -10.65 9.82
N GLN A 192 4.30 -11.29 9.29
CA GLN A 192 4.10 -12.73 9.45
C GLN A 192 5.29 -13.53 8.93
N LYS A 193 5.50 -14.69 9.54
CA LYS A 193 6.57 -15.64 9.21
C LYS A 193 5.99 -16.97 8.82
N ASP A 194 6.69 -17.67 7.95
CA ASP A 194 6.41 -19.06 7.60
C ASP A 194 6.88 -20.03 8.70
N ASP A 195 6.62 -21.32 8.51
CA ASP A 195 7.02 -22.38 9.46
C ASP A 195 8.54 -22.49 9.64
N THR A 196 9.34 -21.86 8.77
CA THR A 196 10.80 -21.79 8.89
C THR A 196 11.30 -20.53 9.60
N GLY A 197 10.40 -19.64 10.00
CA GLY A 197 10.68 -18.36 10.67
C GLY A 197 11.08 -17.23 9.73
N LYS A 198 10.95 -17.40 8.40
CA LYS A 198 11.20 -16.35 7.41
C LYS A 198 9.95 -15.52 7.19
N ARG A 199 10.13 -14.22 6.96
CA ARG A 199 9.03 -13.33 6.60
C ARG A 199 8.32 -13.83 5.33
N ILE A 200 6.99 -13.70 5.32
CA ILE A 200 6.16 -14.06 4.17
C ILE A 200 6.31 -12.99 3.09
N LEU A 201 6.64 -13.42 1.88
CA LEU A 201 6.72 -12.56 0.70
C LEU A 201 5.32 -12.32 0.12
N GLU A 202 5.03 -11.05 -0.18
CA GLU A 202 3.92 -10.67 -1.05
C GLU A 202 4.35 -10.79 -2.53
N TYR A 203 5.53 -10.18 -2.85
CA TYR A 203 6.14 -10.29 -4.17
C TYR A 203 7.64 -10.53 -4.05
N ALA A 204 8.15 -11.54 -4.76
CA ALA A 204 9.58 -11.73 -4.90
C ALA A 204 10.15 -10.67 -5.87
N LYS A 205 11.39 -10.28 -5.68
CA LYS A 205 12.12 -9.41 -6.61
C LYS A 205 12.03 -9.91 -8.06
N GLY A 206 11.61 -9.04 -8.96
CA GLY A 206 11.42 -9.33 -10.38
C GLY A 206 10.06 -9.95 -10.71
N ALA A 207 9.20 -10.22 -9.74
CA ALA A 207 7.84 -10.68 -10.00
C ALA A 207 7.02 -9.58 -10.70
N LYS A 208 6.24 -9.96 -11.71
CA LYS A 208 5.25 -9.08 -12.34
C LYS A 208 4.09 -8.88 -11.38
N VAL A 209 3.82 -7.62 -11.04
CA VAL A 209 2.75 -7.22 -10.12
C VAL A 209 1.46 -6.90 -10.88
N ALA A 210 1.58 -6.15 -11.98
CA ALA A 210 0.43 -5.72 -12.77
C ALA A 210 0.79 -5.46 -14.22
N GLU A 211 -0.25 -5.39 -15.07
CA GLU A 211 -0.21 -4.83 -16.41
C GLU A 211 -1.24 -3.71 -16.52
N LEU A 212 -0.86 -2.57 -17.06
CA LEU A 212 -1.66 -1.36 -17.13
C LEU A 212 -1.76 -0.90 -18.58
N THR A 213 -2.91 -0.34 -18.96
CA THR A 213 -3.10 0.29 -20.28
C THR A 213 -3.60 1.71 -20.09
N THR A 214 -2.96 2.69 -20.75
CA THR A 214 -3.37 4.09 -20.66
C THR A 214 -4.70 4.34 -21.34
N ASP A 215 -5.56 5.11 -20.69
CA ASP A 215 -6.88 5.54 -21.17
C ASP A 215 -6.77 6.73 -22.13
N GLU A 216 -7.92 7.32 -22.53
CA GLU A 216 -7.98 8.48 -23.41
C GLU A 216 -7.33 9.75 -22.83
N SER A 217 -7.21 9.82 -21.50
CA SER A 217 -6.46 10.90 -20.83
C SER A 217 -4.94 10.64 -20.77
N GLY A 218 -4.49 9.51 -21.32
CA GLY A 218 -3.11 9.05 -21.28
C GLY A 218 -2.68 8.53 -19.92
N LYS A 219 -3.61 8.17 -19.04
CA LYS A 219 -3.34 7.71 -17.68
C LYS A 219 -3.69 6.24 -17.48
N ALA A 220 -2.94 5.62 -16.58
CA ALA A 220 -3.28 4.33 -16.00
C ALA A 220 -2.93 4.34 -14.51
N ASP A 221 -3.89 3.98 -13.67
CA ASP A 221 -3.74 3.94 -12.22
C ASP A 221 -3.62 2.50 -11.72
N LEU A 222 -2.82 2.29 -10.68
CA LEU A 222 -2.70 1.05 -9.93
C LEU A 222 -2.76 1.39 -8.44
N ASP A 223 -3.82 0.95 -7.79
CA ASP A 223 -4.07 1.16 -6.37
C ASP A 223 -3.66 -0.07 -5.53
N ASN A 224 -3.65 0.09 -4.21
CA ASN A 224 -3.46 -0.97 -3.23
C ASN A 224 -2.10 -1.70 -3.30
N LEU A 225 -1.06 -1.04 -3.78
CA LEU A 225 0.28 -1.61 -3.78
C LEU A 225 0.82 -1.67 -2.34
N PRO A 226 1.42 -2.79 -1.91
CA PRO A 226 2.24 -2.81 -0.70
C PRO A 226 3.36 -1.77 -0.76
N LEU A 227 3.82 -1.31 0.41
CA LEU A 227 5.01 -0.46 0.49
C LEU A 227 6.24 -1.22 -0.01
N GLY A 228 7.15 -0.54 -0.71
CA GLY A 228 8.35 -1.12 -1.29
C GLY A 228 8.76 -0.47 -2.61
N GLU A 229 9.77 -1.05 -3.27
CA GLU A 229 10.30 -0.56 -4.53
C GLU A 229 9.74 -1.33 -5.71
N TYR A 230 9.35 -0.59 -6.75
CA TYR A 230 8.80 -1.11 -8.00
C TYR A 230 9.55 -0.54 -9.18
N LYS A 231 9.45 -1.22 -10.34
CA LYS A 231 9.85 -0.68 -11.63
C LYS A 231 8.69 -0.75 -12.62
N VAL A 232 8.58 0.26 -13.44
CA VAL A 232 7.60 0.39 -14.50
C VAL A 232 8.31 0.40 -15.82
N VAL A 233 7.87 -0.43 -16.76
CA VAL A 233 8.43 -0.53 -18.12
C VAL A 233 7.31 -0.48 -19.15
N GLU A 234 7.53 0.20 -20.26
CA GLU A 234 6.61 0.16 -21.38
C GLU A 234 6.78 -1.17 -22.13
N LYS A 235 5.71 -1.93 -22.25
CA LYS A 235 5.66 -3.18 -23.02
C LYS A 235 5.28 -2.97 -24.47
N THR A 236 4.32 -2.07 -24.69
CA THR A 236 3.81 -1.76 -26.02
C THR A 236 3.55 -0.26 -26.13
N ALA A 237 4.21 0.37 -27.10
CA ALA A 237 3.96 1.77 -27.44
C ALA A 237 2.59 1.92 -28.16
N PRO A 238 1.95 3.09 -28.09
CA PRO A 238 0.80 3.39 -28.93
C PRO A 238 1.17 3.32 -30.42
N GLU A 239 0.18 3.07 -31.27
CA GLU A 239 0.38 3.01 -32.72
C GLU A 239 0.99 4.33 -33.25
N GLY A 240 2.03 4.20 -34.08
CA GLY A 240 2.76 5.33 -34.67
C GLY A 240 3.88 5.89 -33.78
N PHE A 241 4.13 5.29 -32.62
CA PHE A 241 5.21 5.68 -31.72
C PHE A 241 6.29 4.60 -31.56
N VAL A 242 7.50 5.05 -31.23
CA VAL A 242 8.63 4.18 -30.92
C VAL A 242 8.54 3.76 -29.45
N LEU A 243 8.79 2.46 -29.18
CA LEU A 243 8.83 1.95 -27.81
C LEU A 243 9.89 2.69 -26.98
N ASN A 244 9.50 3.15 -25.78
CA ASN A 244 10.43 3.69 -24.80
C ASN A 244 10.91 2.57 -23.88
N GLU A 245 12.19 2.19 -24.01
CA GLU A 245 12.80 1.10 -23.24
C GLU A 245 13.30 1.56 -21.85
N GLU A 246 13.08 2.82 -21.48
CA GLU A 246 13.45 3.33 -20.15
C GLU A 246 12.63 2.65 -19.04
N GLU A 247 13.32 2.17 -18.00
CA GLU A 247 12.70 1.70 -16.78
C GLU A 247 12.60 2.85 -15.77
N GLN A 248 11.41 3.09 -15.21
CA GLN A 248 11.27 4.03 -14.10
C GLN A 248 11.10 3.28 -12.77
N LYS A 249 11.89 3.70 -11.78
CA LYS A 249 11.82 3.18 -10.41
C LYS A 249 10.87 4.02 -9.58
N ILE A 250 9.99 3.36 -8.87
CA ILE A 250 8.97 3.95 -7.99
C ILE A 250 9.16 3.37 -6.60
N SER A 251 9.19 4.23 -5.59
CA SER A 251 9.33 3.82 -4.20
C SER A 251 8.15 4.31 -3.37
N PHE A 252 7.50 3.39 -2.67
CA PHE A 252 6.46 3.69 -1.69
C PHE A 252 7.03 3.47 -0.29
N VAL A 253 7.34 4.57 0.39
CA VAL A 253 7.93 4.57 1.73
C VAL A 253 6.89 5.06 2.72
N TYR A 254 6.77 4.39 3.87
CA TYR A 254 5.92 4.83 4.96
C TYR A 254 6.25 6.27 5.35
N ALA A 255 5.25 7.12 5.43
CA ALA A 255 5.39 8.52 5.81
C ALA A 255 5.07 8.73 7.29
N ASP A 256 3.83 8.42 7.67
CA ASP A 256 3.29 8.54 9.02
C ASP A 256 2.00 7.74 9.19
N GLN A 257 1.51 7.66 10.42
CA GLN A 257 0.29 6.90 10.77
C GLN A 257 -1.02 7.58 10.34
N ASP A 258 -0.99 8.81 9.85
CA ASP A 258 -2.17 9.56 9.40
C ASP A 258 -2.32 9.55 7.88
N THR A 259 -1.33 9.03 7.15
CA THR A 259 -1.29 8.97 5.68
C THR A 259 -1.61 7.56 5.17
N PRO A 260 -2.87 7.27 4.78
CA PRO A 260 -3.27 5.92 4.38
C PRO A 260 -2.77 5.49 3.00
N VAL A 261 -2.49 6.45 2.11
CA VAL A 261 -2.07 6.17 0.72
C VAL A 261 -0.89 7.05 0.34
N ILE A 262 0.19 6.41 -0.09
CA ILE A 262 1.36 7.07 -0.67
C ILE A 262 1.19 7.09 -2.19
N SER A 263 1.05 8.28 -2.78
CA SER A 263 0.87 8.44 -4.22
C SER A 263 2.18 8.76 -4.92
N GLN A 264 2.45 8.05 -6.02
CA GLN A 264 3.61 8.27 -6.89
C GLN A 264 3.17 8.28 -8.36
N SER A 265 3.96 8.92 -9.22
CA SER A 265 3.67 8.97 -10.65
C SER A 265 4.92 8.70 -11.48
N ALA A 266 4.72 8.04 -12.64
CA ALA A 266 5.71 7.83 -13.68
C ALA A 266 5.22 8.50 -14.97
N GLU A 267 6.04 9.33 -15.59
CA GLU A 267 5.72 9.96 -16.87
C GLU A 267 6.66 9.42 -17.96
N PHE A 268 6.08 8.96 -19.07
CA PHE A 268 6.82 8.47 -20.23
C PHE A 268 6.44 9.28 -21.47
N ILE A 269 7.45 9.68 -22.23
CA ILE A 269 7.28 10.38 -23.50
C ILE A 269 7.87 9.51 -24.60
N ASN A 270 7.08 9.23 -25.66
CA ASN A 270 7.58 8.48 -26.81
C ASN A 270 7.77 9.42 -28.01
N ASP A 271 8.83 9.14 -28.75
CA ASP A 271 9.05 9.72 -30.07
C ASP A 271 8.07 9.09 -31.07
N ARG A 272 7.55 9.91 -31.99
CA ARG A 272 6.81 9.38 -33.12
C ARG A 272 7.71 8.59 -34.07
N GLN A 273 7.18 7.60 -34.74
CA GLN A 273 7.87 6.93 -35.85
C GLN A 273 8.07 7.93 -36.98
N LYS A 274 9.28 7.95 -37.53
CA LYS A 274 9.67 8.76 -38.68
C LYS A 274 9.96 7.86 -39.85
N VAL A 275 9.55 8.28 -41.03
CA VAL A 275 9.81 7.56 -42.30
C VAL A 275 10.63 8.46 -43.21
N GLU A 276 11.64 7.89 -43.84
CA GLU A 276 12.44 8.49 -44.89
C GLU A 276 12.10 7.83 -46.21
N VAL A 277 11.79 8.61 -47.23
CA VAL A 277 11.54 8.11 -48.56
C VAL A 277 12.70 8.47 -49.45
N SER A 278 13.53 7.49 -49.86
CA SER A 278 14.66 7.67 -50.76
C SER A 278 14.29 7.23 -52.19
N VAL A 279 14.54 8.12 -53.13
CA VAL A 279 14.30 7.89 -54.56
C VAL A 279 15.62 7.94 -55.32
N VAL A 280 15.82 6.99 -56.22
CA VAL A 280 17.01 6.94 -57.10
C VAL A 280 16.55 6.97 -58.55
N LYS A 281 17.03 7.96 -59.31
CA LYS A 281 16.84 8.07 -60.76
C LYS A 281 18.08 7.60 -61.47
N LYS A 282 17.93 6.63 -62.38
CA LYS A 282 19.02 6.06 -63.15
C LYS A 282 18.72 6.16 -64.65
N ASP A 283 19.80 6.22 -65.45
CA ASP A 283 19.77 5.99 -66.88
C ASP A 283 19.50 4.50 -67.15
N ALA A 284 18.56 4.22 -68.08
CA ALA A 284 18.13 2.83 -68.36
C ALA A 284 19.17 1.99 -69.12
N GLU A 285 20.13 2.65 -69.82
CA GLU A 285 21.13 1.94 -70.65
C GLU A 285 22.42 1.64 -69.87
N ASN A 286 22.85 2.57 -69.04
CA ASN A 286 24.14 2.48 -68.37
C ASN A 286 24.10 2.47 -66.85
N GLU A 287 22.89 2.50 -66.28
CA GLU A 287 22.61 2.47 -64.85
C GLU A 287 23.23 3.61 -64.02
N LYS A 288 23.80 4.62 -64.65
CA LYS A 288 24.35 5.78 -63.94
C LYS A 288 23.24 6.65 -63.32
N GLY A 289 23.55 7.25 -62.17
CA GLY A 289 22.64 8.23 -61.53
C GLY A 289 22.39 9.43 -62.47
N LEU A 290 21.15 9.89 -62.51
CA LEU A 290 20.72 11.07 -63.26
C LEU A 290 20.41 12.21 -62.32
N SER A 291 21.15 13.29 -62.38
CA SER A 291 20.90 14.50 -61.60
C SER A 291 19.83 15.40 -62.23
N GLY A 292 19.21 16.30 -61.43
CA GLY A 292 18.27 17.26 -61.90
C GLY A 292 16.85 16.76 -62.15
N ALA A 293 16.53 15.52 -61.87
CA ALA A 293 15.16 15.00 -61.93
C ALA A 293 14.36 15.46 -60.71
N GLU A 294 13.26 16.21 -60.95
CA GLU A 294 12.32 16.64 -59.87
C GLU A 294 11.31 15.54 -59.58
N PHE A 295 11.11 15.21 -58.29
CA PHE A 295 10.09 14.31 -57.76
C PHE A 295 9.20 15.09 -56.84
N GLY A 296 7.87 14.80 -56.87
CA GLY A 296 6.88 15.29 -55.91
C GLY A 296 6.42 14.15 -55.02
N LEU A 297 6.36 14.40 -53.71
CA LEU A 297 5.74 13.52 -52.74
C LEU A 297 4.31 13.98 -52.52
N TYR A 298 3.34 13.10 -52.74
CA TYR A 298 1.90 13.39 -52.61
C TYR A 298 1.29 12.55 -51.49
N ALA A 299 0.27 13.09 -50.81
CA ALA A 299 -0.52 12.34 -49.88
C ALA A 299 -1.38 11.29 -50.64
N LYS A 300 -1.25 10.01 -50.32
CA LYS A 300 -2.08 8.96 -50.91
C LYS A 300 -3.50 8.97 -50.39
N GLU A 301 -3.70 9.42 -49.17
CA GLU A 301 -4.98 9.53 -48.49
C GLU A 301 -5.01 10.79 -47.61
N ASP A 302 -6.18 11.13 -47.06
CA ASP A 302 -6.32 12.29 -46.20
C ASP A 302 -5.42 12.14 -44.95
N ILE A 303 -4.52 13.10 -44.70
CA ILE A 303 -3.72 13.20 -43.50
C ILE A 303 -4.48 14.02 -42.45
N LYS A 304 -4.74 13.45 -41.30
CA LYS A 304 -5.60 14.03 -40.26
C LYS A 304 -4.86 14.27 -38.94
N ALA A 305 -5.33 15.26 -38.20
CA ALA A 305 -5.05 15.49 -36.81
C ALA A 305 -6.38 15.34 -36.03
N GLY A 306 -6.57 14.20 -35.36
CA GLY A 306 -7.89 13.81 -34.86
C GLY A 306 -8.91 13.74 -36.02
N ASP A 307 -10.04 14.40 -35.90
CA ASP A 307 -11.08 14.43 -36.94
C ASP A 307 -10.82 15.49 -38.04
N LYS A 308 -9.82 16.33 -37.85
CA LYS A 308 -9.52 17.43 -38.79
C LYS A 308 -8.60 16.97 -39.89
N VAL A 309 -9.05 17.06 -41.16
CA VAL A 309 -8.21 16.85 -42.33
C VAL A 309 -7.25 18.04 -42.48
N LEU A 310 -5.93 17.76 -42.48
CA LEU A 310 -4.87 18.75 -42.65
C LEU A 310 -4.38 18.82 -44.10
N VAL A 311 -4.28 17.65 -44.76
CA VAL A 311 -3.90 17.51 -46.18
C VAL A 311 -4.86 16.49 -46.80
N LYS A 312 -5.36 16.83 -47.97
CA LYS A 312 -6.25 15.91 -48.70
C LYS A 312 -5.46 14.90 -49.53
N ALA A 313 -6.10 13.78 -49.84
CA ALA A 313 -5.58 12.84 -50.82
C ALA A 313 -5.20 13.56 -52.12
N ASP A 314 -4.09 13.09 -52.76
CA ASP A 314 -3.48 13.61 -53.99
C ASP A 314 -2.95 15.07 -53.89
N GLU A 315 -2.88 15.64 -52.70
CA GLU A 315 -2.25 16.96 -52.49
C GLU A 315 -0.72 16.81 -52.41
N LEU A 316 0.00 17.73 -53.08
CA LEU A 316 1.46 17.79 -53.07
C LEU A 316 1.98 18.22 -51.69
N LEU A 317 2.78 17.39 -51.06
CA LEU A 317 3.41 17.65 -49.76
C LEU A 317 4.74 18.42 -49.93
N THR A 318 5.62 17.94 -50.79
CA THR A 318 6.92 18.55 -50.99
C THR A 318 7.55 18.08 -52.32
N LYS A 319 8.58 18.77 -52.78
CA LYS A 319 9.37 18.40 -53.98
C LYS A 319 10.83 18.27 -53.60
N ALA A 320 11.54 17.34 -54.30
CA ALA A 320 12.96 17.17 -54.15
C ALA A 320 13.58 16.88 -55.51
N VAL A 321 14.85 17.30 -55.73
CA VAL A 321 15.59 17.15 -56.96
C VAL A 321 16.78 16.21 -56.74
N THR A 322 17.02 15.30 -57.69
CA THR A 322 18.13 14.36 -57.58
C THR A 322 19.49 15.04 -57.72
N GLY A 323 20.46 14.64 -56.86
CA GLY A 323 21.84 15.05 -56.91
C GLY A 323 22.64 14.36 -58.01
N GLU A 324 23.95 14.56 -58.03
CA GLU A 324 24.88 13.97 -59.07
C GLU A 324 24.90 12.44 -59.05
N ASP A 325 24.59 11.82 -57.91
CA ASP A 325 24.47 10.37 -57.74
C ASP A 325 23.09 9.82 -58.16
N GLY A 326 22.19 10.70 -58.63
CA GLY A 326 20.83 10.37 -59.00
C GLY A 326 19.89 10.17 -57.85
N LYS A 327 20.27 10.48 -56.59
CA LYS A 327 19.45 10.27 -55.37
C LYS A 327 18.79 11.54 -54.90
N THR A 328 17.62 11.39 -54.29
CA THR A 328 16.95 12.43 -53.47
C THR A 328 16.21 11.76 -52.32
N VAL A 329 15.97 12.52 -51.28
CA VAL A 329 15.30 12.06 -50.02
C VAL A 329 14.21 13.05 -49.61
N PHE A 330 13.12 12.50 -49.13
CA PHE A 330 11.98 13.25 -48.54
C PHE A 330 11.87 12.96 -47.04
#